data_c9b7f7623b245fa1647353b6cb3e57cf
#
_entry.id   c9b7f7623b245fa1647353b6cb3e57cf
#
_cell.length_a   1.000
_cell.length_b   1.000
_cell.length_c   1.000
_cell.angle_alpha   90.00
_cell.angle_beta   90.00
_cell.angle_gamma   90.00
#
_symmetry.space_group_name_H-M   'P 1'
#
loop_
_entity.id
_entity.type
_entity.pdbx_description
1 polymer ?
#
loop_
_entity_poly.entity_id
_entity_poly.type
_entity_poly.pdbx_seq_one_letter_code
_entity_poly.pdbx_strand_id
1 'polypeptide(L)'
;MTALPPPRRPRWRNLALLALLLTPLLWPLQQLAERYYRNELTEQNRQTLDLYVANLLGTLNRYEVLPRILGDLPALRAVLQQDSPQVRDNANRLLKRLRNQTGADVIYLMATDGNTLAASNWDEEDSFVDRNFAFRPYFRQAMEGR
;
A
#
# COMPACT_ATOMS: atom_id res chain seq x y z
N MET A 1 -12.32 -3.55 -93.54
CA MET A 1 -12.68 -2.75 -92.33
C MET A 1 -12.60 -3.65 -91.12
N THR A 2 -11.46 -3.61 -90.41
CA THR A 2 -11.22 -4.44 -89.24
C THR A 2 -11.48 -3.60 -87.96
N ALA A 3 -12.55 -4.00 -87.25
CA ALA A 3 -12.94 -3.32 -86.01
C ALA A 3 -11.95 -3.65 -84.91
N LEU A 4 -11.36 -2.60 -84.29
CA LEU A 4 -10.51 -2.71 -83.12
C LEU A 4 -11.31 -3.25 -81.90
N PRO A 5 -10.76 -4.19 -81.12
CA PRO A 5 -11.39 -4.68 -79.87
C PRO A 5 -11.52 -3.57 -78.87
N PRO A 6 -12.56 -3.56 -78.01
CA PRO A 6 -12.77 -2.53 -77.01
C PRO A 6 -11.69 -2.60 -75.93
N PRO A 7 -11.28 -1.46 -75.34
CA PRO A 7 -10.25 -1.42 -74.32
C PRO A 7 -10.66 -2.19 -73.05
N ARG A 8 -9.88 -3.21 -72.67
CA ARG A 8 -10.10 -3.94 -71.44
C ARG A 8 -9.90 -3.01 -70.28
N ARG A 9 -10.96 -2.67 -69.54
CA ARG A 9 -10.86 -1.86 -68.32
C ARG A 9 -9.94 -2.54 -67.34
N PRO A 10 -8.92 -1.84 -66.81
CA PRO A 10 -7.89 -2.47 -65.99
C PRO A 10 -8.49 -2.94 -64.66
N ARG A 11 -8.34 -4.23 -64.36
CA ARG A 11 -8.85 -4.89 -63.15
C ARG A 11 -8.40 -4.22 -61.84
N TRP A 12 -7.28 -3.49 -61.86
CA TRP A 12 -6.76 -2.76 -60.72
C TRP A 12 -7.64 -1.60 -60.24
N ARG A 13 -8.42 -0.99 -61.13
CA ARG A 13 -9.43 0.04 -60.78
C ARG A 13 -10.52 -0.54 -59.86
N ASN A 14 -10.98 -1.73 -60.14
CA ASN A 14 -11.99 -2.39 -59.30
C ASN A 14 -11.42 -2.80 -57.96
N LEU A 15 -10.14 -3.23 -57.90
CA LEU A 15 -9.44 -3.52 -56.66
C LEU A 15 -9.19 -2.24 -55.81
N ALA A 16 -8.85 -1.12 -56.46
CA ALA A 16 -8.67 0.16 -55.75
C ALA A 16 -10.00 0.69 -55.19
N LEU A 17 -11.12 0.53 -55.90
CA LEU A 17 -12.45 0.90 -55.40
C LEU A 17 -12.88 0.00 -54.23
N LEU A 18 -12.57 -1.29 -54.29
CA LEU A 18 -12.86 -2.22 -53.21
C LEU A 18 -12.03 -1.95 -51.95
N ALA A 19 -10.77 -1.60 -52.12
CA ALA A 19 -9.91 -1.17 -51.04
C ALA A 19 -10.39 0.15 -50.39
N LEU A 20 -10.81 1.12 -51.20
CA LEU A 20 -11.34 2.40 -50.73
C LEU A 20 -12.66 2.23 -49.94
N LEU A 21 -13.49 1.26 -50.31
CA LEU A 21 -14.73 0.92 -49.61
C LEU A 21 -14.50 0.15 -48.29
N LEU A 22 -13.43 -0.66 -48.22
CA LEU A 22 -13.08 -1.45 -47.03
C LEU A 22 -12.37 -0.65 -45.96
N THR A 23 -11.59 0.39 -46.32
CA THR A 23 -10.81 1.21 -45.37
C THR A 23 -11.70 1.85 -44.29
N PRO A 24 -12.84 2.50 -44.59
CA PRO A 24 -13.70 3.10 -43.58
C PRO A 24 -14.39 2.06 -42.66
N LEU A 25 -14.48 0.81 -43.13
CA LEU A 25 -15.05 -0.26 -42.30
C LEU A 25 -14.05 -0.82 -41.28
N LEU A 26 -12.77 -0.78 -41.59
CA LEU A 26 -11.70 -1.25 -40.69
C LEU A 26 -11.40 -0.25 -39.57
N TRP A 27 -11.62 1.06 -39.78
CA TRP A 27 -11.38 2.09 -38.76
C TRP A 27 -12.21 1.89 -37.48
N PRO A 28 -13.55 1.71 -37.51
CA PRO A 28 -14.31 1.49 -36.29
C PRO A 28 -13.94 0.18 -35.59
N LEU A 29 -13.51 -0.85 -36.33
CA LEU A 29 -13.05 -2.10 -35.75
C LEU A 29 -11.77 -1.90 -34.89
N GLN A 30 -10.82 -1.11 -35.40
CA GLN A 30 -9.61 -0.76 -34.65
C GLN A 30 -9.94 0.04 -33.39
N GLN A 31 -10.83 1.02 -33.48
CA GLN A 31 -11.25 1.80 -32.31
C GLN A 31 -12.00 0.95 -31.29
N LEU A 32 -12.79 -0.03 -31.72
CA LEU A 32 -13.47 -0.94 -30.79
C LEU A 32 -12.49 -1.85 -30.08
N ALA A 33 -11.50 -2.37 -30.80
CA ALA A 33 -10.45 -3.19 -30.22
C ALA A 33 -9.60 -2.42 -29.19
N GLU A 34 -9.19 -1.17 -29.51
CA GLU A 34 -8.44 -0.34 -28.57
C GLU A 34 -9.23 0.01 -27.32
N ARG A 35 -10.53 0.27 -27.43
CA ARG A 35 -11.41 0.53 -26.27
C ARG A 35 -11.57 -0.71 -25.41
N TYR A 36 -11.71 -1.87 -26.00
CA TYR A 36 -11.84 -3.14 -25.30
C TYR A 36 -10.57 -3.46 -24.52
N TYR A 37 -9.40 -3.39 -25.16
CA TYR A 37 -8.11 -3.63 -24.52
C TYR A 37 -7.77 -2.62 -23.41
N ARG A 38 -8.10 -1.34 -23.61
CA ARG A 38 -7.86 -0.33 -22.55
C ARG A 38 -8.75 -0.55 -21.33
N ASN A 39 -10.00 -0.89 -21.52
CA ASN A 39 -10.93 -1.13 -20.41
C ASN A 39 -10.52 -2.38 -19.61
N GLU A 40 -10.12 -3.44 -20.29
CA GLU A 40 -9.65 -4.67 -19.65
C GLU A 40 -8.39 -4.43 -18.79
N LEU A 41 -7.38 -3.75 -19.33
CA LEU A 41 -6.15 -3.42 -18.61
C LEU A 41 -6.39 -2.46 -17.42
N THR A 42 -7.32 -1.53 -17.58
CA THR A 42 -7.64 -0.56 -16.52
C THR A 42 -8.36 -1.24 -15.37
N GLU A 43 -9.28 -2.16 -15.66
CA GLU A 43 -10.04 -2.87 -14.64
C GLU A 43 -9.17 -3.86 -13.86
N GLN A 44 -8.29 -4.60 -14.51
CA GLN A 44 -7.33 -5.50 -13.86
C GLN A 44 -6.38 -4.73 -12.95
N ASN A 45 -5.89 -3.58 -13.38
CA ASN A 45 -5.01 -2.73 -12.56
C ASN A 45 -5.75 -2.14 -11.35
N ARG A 46 -7.01 -1.74 -11.48
CA ARG A 46 -7.83 -1.26 -10.35
C ARG A 46 -8.07 -2.36 -9.33
N GLN A 47 -8.49 -3.53 -9.76
CA GLN A 47 -8.72 -4.68 -8.86
C GLN A 47 -7.45 -5.06 -8.09
N THR A 48 -6.29 -5.02 -8.75
CA THR A 48 -5.00 -5.29 -8.10
C THR A 48 -4.67 -4.21 -7.07
N LEU A 49 -4.88 -2.92 -7.39
CA LEU A 49 -4.67 -1.82 -6.44
C LEU A 49 -5.63 -1.90 -5.26
N ASP A 50 -6.90 -2.21 -5.49
CA ASP A 50 -7.91 -2.35 -4.43
C ASP A 50 -7.54 -3.49 -3.46
N LEU A 51 -7.02 -4.61 -3.97
CA LEU A 51 -6.51 -5.71 -3.14
C LEU A 51 -5.29 -5.29 -2.31
N TYR A 52 -4.35 -4.54 -2.89
CA TYR A 52 -3.20 -4.02 -2.14
C TYR A 52 -3.63 -3.03 -1.06
N VAL A 53 -4.52 -2.09 -1.39
CA VAL A 53 -5.07 -1.12 -0.44
C VAL A 53 -5.84 -1.84 0.68
N ALA A 54 -6.70 -2.79 0.35
CA ALA A 54 -7.44 -3.58 1.35
C ALA A 54 -6.51 -4.37 2.27
N ASN A 55 -5.45 -4.96 1.73
CA ASN A 55 -4.45 -5.68 2.52
C ASN A 55 -3.65 -4.74 3.45
N LEU A 56 -3.23 -3.58 2.94
CA LEU A 56 -2.57 -2.55 3.75
C LEU A 56 -3.47 -2.04 4.87
N LEU A 57 -4.72 -1.70 4.57
CA LEU A 57 -5.70 -1.25 5.57
C LEU A 57 -5.99 -2.34 6.59
N GLY A 58 -6.11 -3.61 6.18
CA GLY A 58 -6.29 -4.74 7.08
C GLY A 58 -5.11 -4.93 8.04
N THR A 59 -3.88 -4.68 7.56
CA THR A 59 -2.68 -4.72 8.39
C THR A 59 -2.63 -3.53 9.36
N LEU A 60 -2.93 -2.32 8.90
CA LEU A 60 -2.96 -1.12 9.76
C LEU A 60 -4.02 -1.22 10.85
N ASN A 61 -5.24 -1.66 10.53
CA ASN A 61 -6.32 -1.83 11.50
C ASN A 61 -5.96 -2.83 12.61
N ARG A 62 -5.13 -3.83 12.32
CA ARG A 62 -4.66 -4.79 13.33
C ARG A 62 -3.85 -4.11 14.43
N TYR A 63 -3.08 -3.08 14.10
CA TYR A 63 -2.21 -2.37 15.04
C TYR A 63 -2.86 -1.15 15.69
N GLU A 64 -3.94 -0.61 15.14
CA GLU A 64 -4.63 0.57 15.65
C GLU A 64 -5.20 0.36 17.07
N VAL A 65 -5.67 -0.85 17.35
CA VAL A 65 -6.27 -1.19 18.64
C VAL A 65 -5.22 -1.45 19.73
N LEU A 66 -4.00 -1.85 19.33
CA LEU A 66 -2.95 -2.23 20.28
C LEU A 66 -2.57 -1.13 21.27
N PRO A 67 -2.31 0.12 20.89
CA PRO A 67 -1.96 1.17 21.84
C PRO A 67 -2.98 1.36 22.95
N ARG A 68 -4.27 1.28 22.61
CA ARG A 68 -5.37 1.40 23.58
C ARG A 68 -5.33 0.25 24.60
N ILE A 69 -5.21 -1.00 24.14
CA ILE A 69 -5.14 -2.18 25.01
C ILE A 69 -3.87 -2.13 25.84
N LEU A 70 -2.73 -1.79 25.25
CA LEU A 70 -1.44 -1.74 25.94
C LEU A 70 -1.42 -0.66 27.00
N GLY A 71 -2.03 0.50 26.75
CA GLY A 71 -2.12 1.59 27.71
C GLY A 71 -2.85 1.22 29.01
N ASP A 72 -3.71 0.21 28.98
CA ASP A 72 -4.43 -0.27 30.17
C ASP A 72 -3.66 -1.34 30.96
N LEU A 73 -2.53 -1.84 30.45
CA LEU A 73 -1.78 -2.88 31.16
C LEU A 73 -1.06 -2.30 32.40
N PRO A 74 -1.26 -2.90 33.60
CA PRO A 74 -0.68 -2.40 34.83
C PRO A 74 0.84 -2.30 34.79
N ALA A 75 1.52 -3.25 34.12
CA ALA A 75 2.98 -3.26 34.02
C ALA A 75 3.52 -2.06 33.21
N LEU A 76 2.80 -1.58 32.20
CA LEU A 76 3.20 -0.39 31.42
C LEU A 76 2.85 0.90 32.17
N ARG A 77 1.70 0.94 32.85
CA ARG A 77 1.35 2.09 33.71
C ARG A 77 2.32 2.26 34.88
N ALA A 78 2.82 1.15 35.44
CA ALA A 78 3.78 1.20 36.54
C ALA A 78 5.06 1.94 36.13
N VAL A 79 5.55 1.77 34.90
CA VAL A 79 6.75 2.49 34.40
C VAL A 79 6.54 4.00 34.36
N LEU A 80 5.31 4.45 34.02
CA LEU A 80 4.97 5.87 33.98
C LEU A 80 4.83 6.48 35.37
N GLN A 81 4.53 5.66 36.38
CA GLN A 81 4.33 6.11 37.77
C GLN A 81 5.60 6.00 38.62
N GLN A 82 6.36 4.96 38.39
CA GLN A 82 7.56 4.68 39.16
C GLN A 82 8.65 4.12 38.24
N ASP A 83 9.62 4.95 37.92
CA ASP A 83 10.76 4.59 37.09
C ASP A 83 11.83 3.89 37.94
N SER A 84 11.80 2.55 37.95
CA SER A 84 12.82 1.73 38.59
C SER A 84 13.32 0.63 37.63
N PRO A 85 14.57 0.15 37.78
CA PRO A 85 15.14 -0.88 36.92
C PRO A 85 14.26 -2.15 36.81
N GLN A 86 13.65 -2.58 37.92
CA GLN A 86 12.80 -3.77 37.97
C GLN A 86 11.50 -3.55 37.21
N VAL A 87 10.89 -2.36 37.30
CA VAL A 87 9.66 -2.01 36.63
C VAL A 87 9.91 -1.90 35.13
N ARG A 88 11.00 -1.24 34.71
CA ARG A 88 11.40 -1.18 33.28
C ARG A 88 11.66 -2.57 32.68
N ASP A 89 12.37 -3.44 33.42
CA ASP A 89 12.68 -4.78 32.97
C ASP A 89 11.40 -5.65 32.78
N ASN A 90 10.44 -5.53 33.69
CA ASN A 90 9.16 -6.19 33.55
C ASN A 90 8.38 -5.70 32.32
N ALA A 91 8.38 -4.39 32.06
CA ALA A 91 7.77 -3.79 30.89
C ALA A 91 8.47 -4.22 29.60
N ASN A 92 9.79 -4.22 29.55
CA ASN A 92 10.57 -4.66 28.41
C ASN A 92 10.26 -6.12 28.03
N ARG A 93 10.26 -7.02 29.02
CA ARG A 93 9.89 -8.43 28.80
C ARG A 93 8.45 -8.59 28.32
N LEU A 94 7.53 -7.80 28.85
CA LEU A 94 6.15 -7.80 28.39
C LEU A 94 6.06 -7.35 26.93
N LEU A 95 6.69 -6.22 26.58
CA LEU A 95 6.70 -5.69 25.21
C LEU A 95 7.34 -6.67 24.23
N LYS A 96 8.42 -7.36 24.62
CA LYS A 96 9.05 -8.39 23.80
C LYS A 96 8.13 -9.58 23.53
N ARG A 97 7.39 -10.06 24.53
CA ARG A 97 6.38 -11.12 24.33
C ARG A 97 5.28 -10.66 23.39
N LEU A 98 4.78 -9.45 23.54
CA LEU A 98 3.74 -8.89 22.70
C LEU A 98 4.21 -8.69 21.25
N ARG A 99 5.43 -8.21 21.04
CA ARG A 99 6.08 -8.15 19.72
C ARG A 99 6.05 -9.53 19.04
N ASN A 100 6.47 -10.57 19.73
CA ASN A 100 6.51 -11.93 19.18
C ASN A 100 5.11 -12.50 18.86
N GLN A 101 4.08 -12.11 19.63
CA GLN A 101 2.71 -12.56 19.42
C GLN A 101 2.00 -11.80 18.30
N THR A 102 2.29 -10.51 18.14
CA THR A 102 1.62 -9.64 17.17
C THR A 102 2.31 -9.60 15.81
N GLY A 103 3.61 -9.93 15.77
CA GLY A 103 4.45 -9.78 14.60
C GLY A 103 4.83 -8.32 14.31
N ALA A 104 4.71 -7.42 15.29
CA ALA A 104 5.18 -6.05 15.16
C ALA A 104 6.72 -6.01 15.13
N ASP A 105 7.31 -5.08 14.38
CA ASP A 105 8.77 -4.94 14.32
C ASP A 105 9.35 -4.49 15.69
N VAL A 106 8.80 -3.42 16.24
CA VAL A 106 9.15 -2.91 17.57
C VAL A 106 7.91 -2.35 18.26
N ILE A 107 7.75 -2.64 19.55
CA ILE A 107 6.77 -2.02 20.43
C ILE A 107 7.52 -1.30 21.55
N TYR A 108 7.20 -0.04 21.80
CA TYR A 108 7.88 0.75 22.81
C TYR A 108 6.94 1.75 23.51
N LEU A 109 7.31 2.12 24.73
CA LEU A 109 6.59 3.06 25.57
C LEU A 109 7.42 4.33 25.72
N MET A 110 6.82 5.47 25.38
CA MET A 110 7.44 6.78 25.54
C MET A 110 6.76 7.57 26.67
N ALA A 111 7.55 8.36 27.34
CA ALA A 111 7.06 9.42 28.21
C ALA A 111 6.57 10.63 27.37
N THR A 112 5.89 11.57 28.02
CA THR A 112 5.35 12.78 27.36
C THR A 112 6.42 13.75 26.84
N ASP A 113 7.67 13.58 27.27
CA ASP A 113 8.84 14.32 26.75
C ASP A 113 9.48 13.64 25.51
N GLY A 114 8.94 12.47 25.09
CA GLY A 114 9.43 11.69 23.96
C GLY A 114 10.56 10.72 24.27
N ASN A 115 10.98 10.61 25.53
CA ASN A 115 11.96 9.60 25.94
C ASN A 115 11.34 8.21 25.99
N THR A 116 12.04 7.20 25.47
CA THR A 116 11.59 5.81 25.46
C THR A 116 11.97 5.15 26.80
N LEU A 117 10.93 4.82 27.59
CA LEU A 117 11.10 4.23 28.92
C LEU A 117 11.27 2.72 28.88
N ALA A 118 10.63 2.06 27.92
CA ALA A 118 10.69 0.61 27.73
C ALA A 118 10.49 0.27 26.23
N ALA A 119 11.15 -0.80 25.77
CA ALA A 119 11.07 -1.24 24.38
C ALA A 119 11.17 -2.76 24.25
N SER A 120 10.55 -3.32 23.23
CA SER A 120 10.60 -4.76 22.93
C SER A 120 11.97 -5.23 22.43
N ASN A 121 12.79 -4.31 21.91
CA ASN A 121 14.17 -4.54 21.46
C ASN A 121 15.21 -4.06 22.48
N TRP A 122 14.88 -4.06 23.76
CA TRP A 122 15.73 -3.55 24.85
C TRP A 122 17.07 -4.26 24.97
N ASP A 123 17.17 -5.51 24.54
CA ASP A 123 18.36 -6.37 24.57
C ASP A 123 19.05 -6.50 23.20
N GLU A 124 18.65 -5.69 22.21
CA GLU A 124 19.22 -5.66 20.86
C GLU A 124 20.23 -4.49 20.74
N GLU A 125 21.17 -4.58 19.81
CA GLU A 125 22.21 -3.56 19.58
C GLU A 125 21.62 -2.19 19.23
N ASP A 126 20.51 -2.18 18.52
CA ASP A 126 19.75 -0.99 18.10
C ASP A 126 18.61 -0.63 19.06
N SER A 127 18.72 -0.99 20.34
CA SER A 127 17.72 -0.73 21.37
C SER A 127 17.18 0.69 21.33
N PHE A 128 15.86 0.81 21.53
CA PHE A 128 15.17 2.10 21.59
C PHE A 128 15.09 2.67 23.00
N VAL A 129 15.44 1.90 24.04
CA VAL A 129 15.43 2.36 25.43
C VAL A 129 16.37 3.56 25.57
N ASP A 130 15.92 4.58 26.31
CA ASP A 130 16.60 5.86 26.56
C ASP A 130 16.85 6.72 25.30
N ARG A 131 16.25 6.37 24.14
CA ARG A 131 16.25 7.23 22.96
C ARG A 131 15.05 8.17 22.96
N ASN A 132 15.25 9.39 22.46
CA ASN A 132 14.18 10.39 22.34
C ASN A 132 13.66 10.48 20.91
N PHE A 133 12.34 10.35 20.75
CA PHE A 133 11.64 10.42 19.48
C PHE A 133 10.60 11.54 19.41
N ALA A 134 10.69 12.57 20.25
CA ALA A 134 9.78 13.73 20.26
C ALA A 134 9.69 14.46 18.91
N PHE A 135 10.74 14.35 18.07
CA PHE A 135 10.76 14.96 16.75
C PHE A 135 9.90 14.23 15.71
N ARG A 136 9.47 13.01 15.98
CA ARG A 136 8.70 12.20 15.03
C ARG A 136 7.26 12.70 14.89
N PRO A 137 6.70 12.71 13.66
CA PRO A 137 5.33 13.17 13.42
C PRO A 137 4.27 12.42 14.23
N TYR A 138 4.38 11.08 14.35
CA TYR A 138 3.44 10.26 15.10
C TYR A 138 3.40 10.61 16.61
N PHE A 139 4.54 10.97 17.21
CA PHE A 139 4.58 11.41 18.60
C PHE A 139 3.80 12.72 18.79
N ARG A 140 4.04 13.70 17.91
CA ARG A 140 3.33 14.99 17.96
C ARG A 140 1.83 14.82 17.78
N GLN A 141 1.42 13.97 16.83
CA GLN A 141 0.00 13.67 16.59
C GLN A 141 -0.64 13.00 17.81
N ALA A 142 0.04 12.03 18.43
CA ALA A 142 -0.45 11.39 19.64
C ALA A 142 -0.58 12.37 20.82
N MET A 143 0.35 13.33 20.98
CA MET A 143 0.28 14.37 22.01
C MET A 143 -0.89 15.36 21.76
N GLU A 144 -1.35 15.51 20.52
CA GLU A 144 -2.52 16.31 20.15
C GLU A 144 -3.84 15.50 20.21
N GLY A 145 -3.78 14.23 20.61
CA GLY A 145 -4.95 13.34 20.70
C GLY A 145 -5.46 12.83 19.35
N ARG A 146 -4.59 12.82 18.36
CA ARG A 146 -4.86 12.35 16.99
C ARG A 146 -4.18 11.04 16.68
#